data_f5129daef13f289aae9743d79868fc1a
#
_entry.id   f5129daef13f289aae9743d79868fc1a
#
_cell.length_a   1.000
_cell.length_b   1.000
_cell.length_c   1.000
_cell.angle_alpha   90.00
_cell.angle_beta   90.00
_cell.angle_gamma   90.00
#
_symmetry.space_group_name_H-M   'P 1'
#
loop_
_entity.id
_entity.type
_entity.pdbx_description
1 polymer ?
#
loop_
_entity_poly.entity_id
_entity_poly.type
_entity_poly.pdbx_seq_one_letter_code
_entity_poly.pdbx_strand_id
1 'polypeptide(L)'
;MEKQKINIAVYIALGVLFIFCTTTLAFLIGRKTSKRMAIDFTCEVTDNGEESKYKFIDSSISDYICDLCNELSLDSDLVVAILMVENPEFNKDAVHRNENGTIDVGLFQLNDRYLWTTFKDSYWFDNVELDPFNWKHNAYIAIHHLEQLQKRLKVTDDVIMAYNCGIGAVMNGNVPAATKVYFCKVNNNLMLLKGTVE
;
A
#
# COMPACT_ATOMS: atom_id res chain seq x y z
N MET A 1 -19.84 5.16 -59.54
CA MET A 1 -18.70 4.79 -58.68
C MET A 1 -18.32 5.88 -57.67
N GLU A 2 -18.45 7.15 -57.96
CA GLU A 2 -18.04 8.26 -57.09
C GLU A 2 -18.90 8.45 -55.83
N LYS A 3 -20.23 8.30 -55.95
CA LYS A 3 -21.18 8.38 -54.82
C LYS A 3 -20.93 7.30 -53.73
N GLN A 4 -20.46 6.12 -54.11
CA GLN A 4 -20.18 5.04 -53.16
C GLN A 4 -18.90 5.28 -52.35
N LYS A 5 -17.90 5.93 -52.95
CA LYS A 5 -16.63 6.29 -52.24
C LYS A 5 -16.86 7.39 -51.21
N ILE A 6 -17.74 8.35 -51.49
CA ILE A 6 -18.08 9.44 -50.56
C ILE A 6 -18.79 8.88 -49.31
N ASN A 7 -19.71 7.94 -49.46
CA ASN A 7 -20.41 7.33 -48.33
C ASN A 7 -19.46 6.56 -47.39
N ILE A 8 -18.49 5.80 -47.93
CA ILE A 8 -17.53 5.04 -47.11
C ILE A 8 -16.62 6.01 -46.32
N ALA A 9 -16.14 7.08 -46.92
CA ALA A 9 -15.31 8.07 -46.23
C ALA A 9 -16.05 8.76 -45.08
N VAL A 10 -17.35 9.07 -45.26
CA VAL A 10 -18.19 9.65 -44.22
C VAL A 10 -18.44 8.68 -43.06
N TYR A 11 -18.65 7.40 -43.32
CA TYR A 11 -18.81 6.38 -42.27
C TYR A 11 -17.52 6.15 -41.50
N ILE A 12 -16.34 6.16 -42.13
CA ILE A 12 -15.05 6.07 -41.46
C ILE A 12 -14.80 7.31 -40.60
N ALA A 13 -15.10 8.51 -41.11
CA ALA A 13 -14.95 9.75 -40.34
C ALA A 13 -15.85 9.79 -39.09
N LEU A 14 -17.12 9.37 -39.24
CA LEU A 14 -18.06 9.28 -38.12
C LEU A 14 -17.65 8.19 -37.12
N GLY A 15 -17.14 7.05 -37.57
CA GLY A 15 -16.62 5.99 -36.71
C GLY A 15 -15.41 6.44 -35.86
N VAL A 16 -14.46 7.14 -36.48
CA VAL A 16 -13.31 7.71 -35.79
C VAL A 16 -13.73 8.78 -34.77
N LEU A 17 -14.68 9.65 -35.14
CA LEU A 17 -15.23 10.67 -34.23
C LEU A 17 -15.92 10.05 -33.02
N PHE A 18 -16.66 8.94 -33.23
CA PHE A 18 -17.34 8.22 -32.15
C PHE A 18 -16.34 7.54 -31.20
N ILE A 19 -15.27 6.93 -31.72
CA ILE A 19 -14.19 6.34 -30.90
C ILE A 19 -13.47 7.42 -30.08
N PHE A 20 -13.18 8.58 -30.68
CA PHE A 20 -12.57 9.71 -29.96
C PHE A 20 -13.50 10.27 -28.87
N CYS A 21 -14.80 10.36 -29.14
CA CYS A 21 -15.78 10.87 -28.18
C CYS A 21 -15.95 9.90 -26.99
N THR A 22 -15.96 8.59 -27.24
CA THR A 22 -16.09 7.59 -26.17
C THR A 22 -14.81 7.47 -25.32
N THR A 23 -13.63 7.60 -25.91
CA THR A 23 -12.36 7.56 -25.17
C THR A 23 -12.15 8.83 -24.35
N THR A 24 -12.49 10.01 -24.88
CA THR A 24 -12.44 11.26 -24.11
C THR A 24 -13.48 11.31 -23.01
N LEU A 25 -14.68 10.77 -23.23
CA LEU A 25 -15.72 10.69 -22.19
C LEU A 25 -15.34 9.69 -21.11
N ALA A 26 -14.77 8.53 -21.46
CA ALA A 26 -14.24 7.57 -20.48
C ALA A 26 -13.08 8.16 -19.68
N PHE A 27 -12.20 8.94 -20.33
CA PHE A 27 -11.11 9.64 -19.66
C PHE A 27 -11.61 10.76 -18.73
N LEU A 28 -12.67 11.47 -19.12
CA LEU A 28 -13.31 12.51 -18.30
C LEU A 28 -14.17 11.93 -17.17
N ILE A 29 -14.82 10.77 -17.38
CA ILE A 29 -15.58 10.06 -16.34
C ILE A 29 -14.63 9.38 -15.36
N GLY A 30 -13.50 8.83 -15.83
CA GLY A 30 -12.45 8.28 -14.97
C GLY A 30 -11.73 9.33 -14.09
N ARG A 31 -11.80 10.62 -14.49
CA ARG A 31 -11.30 11.76 -13.70
C ARG A 31 -12.29 12.30 -12.65
N LYS A 32 -13.58 11.95 -12.75
CA LYS A 32 -14.57 12.36 -11.76
C LYS A 32 -14.66 11.30 -10.67
N THR A 33 -14.12 11.65 -9.54
CA THR A 33 -14.31 11.12 -8.18
C THR A 33 -13.11 10.48 -7.51
N SER A 34 -11.89 10.86 -7.86
CA SER A 34 -10.89 10.86 -6.81
C SER A 34 -11.16 12.13 -5.98
N LYS A 35 -12.02 12.04 -4.96
CA LYS A 35 -12.00 13.01 -3.88
C LYS A 35 -10.55 12.99 -3.40
N ARG A 36 -9.82 14.07 -3.66
CA ARG A 36 -8.55 14.34 -3.01
C ARG A 36 -8.88 14.36 -1.51
N MET A 37 -8.66 13.24 -0.83
CA MET A 37 -8.60 13.26 0.61
C MET A 37 -7.35 14.08 0.93
N ALA A 38 -7.54 15.27 1.50
CA ALA A 38 -6.48 15.94 2.19
C ALA A 38 -6.09 14.98 3.32
N ILE A 39 -4.91 14.39 3.23
CA ILE A 39 -4.39 13.51 4.26
C ILE A 39 -4.06 14.43 5.42
N ASP A 40 -4.92 14.46 6.41
CA ASP A 40 -4.68 15.21 7.63
C ASP A 40 -3.78 14.37 8.55
N PHE A 41 -2.47 14.61 8.46
CA PHE A 41 -1.52 14.02 9.39
C PHE A 41 -1.55 14.68 10.77
N THR A 42 -2.42 15.67 10.97
CA THR A 42 -2.58 16.36 12.27
C THR A 42 -3.55 15.64 13.19
N CYS A 43 -4.00 14.41 12.86
CA CYS A 43 -4.86 13.64 13.74
C CYS A 43 -4.24 13.63 15.14
N GLU A 44 -4.74 14.51 15.98
CA GLU A 44 -4.46 14.50 17.40
C GLU A 44 -5.03 13.18 17.89
N VAL A 45 -4.15 12.30 18.38
CA VAL A 45 -4.59 11.11 19.11
C VAL A 45 -5.37 11.64 20.30
N THR A 46 -6.70 11.59 20.21
CA THR A 46 -7.55 11.89 21.34
C THR A 46 -7.36 10.74 22.32
N ASP A 47 -6.64 11.01 23.40
CA ASP A 47 -6.55 10.08 24.53
C ASP A 47 -7.95 9.95 25.13
N ASN A 48 -8.73 9.03 24.58
CA ASN A 48 -10.08 8.72 25.04
C ASN A 48 -10.06 7.86 26.30
N GLY A 49 -8.90 7.65 26.92
CA GLY A 49 -8.74 6.82 28.11
C GLY A 49 -8.97 5.33 27.86
N GLU A 50 -9.11 4.91 26.62
CA GLU A 50 -9.11 3.50 26.25
C GLU A 50 -7.67 2.97 26.18
N GLU A 51 -7.46 1.78 26.75
CA GLU A 51 -6.14 1.16 26.78
C GLU A 51 -5.77 0.71 25.36
N SER A 52 -4.57 1.11 24.88
CA SER A 52 -4.08 0.77 23.56
C SER A 52 -4.07 -0.76 23.32
N LYS A 53 -4.51 -1.20 22.15
CA LYS A 53 -4.60 -2.62 21.79
C LYS A 53 -3.26 -3.35 21.88
N TYR A 54 -2.18 -2.70 21.47
CA TYR A 54 -0.84 -3.30 21.46
C TYR A 54 0.06 -2.64 22.51
N LYS A 55 -0.01 -3.12 23.77
CA LYS A 55 0.70 -2.57 24.93
C LYS A 55 2.24 -2.60 24.83
N PHE A 56 2.79 -3.37 23.92
CA PHE A 56 4.24 -3.50 23.69
C PHE A 56 4.76 -2.49 22.63
N ILE A 57 3.89 -1.71 22.03
CA ILE A 57 4.21 -0.62 21.09
C ILE A 57 3.83 0.70 21.75
N ASP A 58 4.52 1.79 21.41
CA ASP A 58 4.11 3.15 21.76
C ASP A 58 2.63 3.35 21.41
N SER A 59 1.83 3.84 22.37
CA SER A 59 0.37 3.94 22.22
C SER A 59 0.00 4.76 20.99
N SER A 60 0.70 5.85 20.72
CA SER A 60 0.44 6.70 19.54
C SER A 60 0.63 5.96 18.23
N ILE A 61 1.57 5.02 18.15
CA ILE A 61 1.79 4.16 16.96
C ILE A 61 0.68 3.11 16.88
N SER A 62 0.40 2.43 17.99
CA SER A 62 -0.63 1.41 18.07
C SER A 62 -1.99 1.94 17.64
N ASP A 63 -2.41 3.07 18.21
CA ASP A 63 -3.71 3.68 17.94
C ASP A 63 -3.80 4.15 16.48
N TYR A 64 -2.75 4.80 15.97
CA TYR A 64 -2.70 5.20 14.56
C TYR A 64 -2.82 4.02 13.60
N ILE A 65 -2.13 2.89 13.88
CA ILE A 65 -2.24 1.67 13.06
C ILE A 65 -3.67 1.13 13.14
N CYS A 66 -4.28 1.05 14.33
CA CYS A 66 -5.64 0.55 14.50
C CYS A 66 -6.65 1.42 13.74
N ASP A 67 -6.58 2.73 13.87
CA ASP A 67 -7.49 3.67 13.22
C ASP A 67 -7.40 3.56 11.70
N LEU A 68 -6.19 3.59 11.15
CA LEU A 68 -5.99 3.48 9.71
C LEU A 68 -6.40 2.10 9.18
N CYS A 69 -6.16 1.02 9.92
CA CYS A 69 -6.61 -0.31 9.55
C CYS A 69 -8.13 -0.42 9.55
N ASN A 70 -8.82 0.18 10.53
CA ASN A 70 -10.28 0.25 10.59
C ASN A 70 -10.84 1.01 9.37
N GLU A 71 -10.26 2.16 9.03
CA GLU A 71 -10.65 2.96 7.85
C GLU A 71 -10.52 2.15 6.56
N LEU A 72 -9.43 1.40 6.41
CA LEU A 72 -9.12 0.64 5.20
C LEU A 72 -9.69 -0.79 5.20
N SER A 73 -10.38 -1.20 6.26
CA SER A 73 -10.87 -2.57 6.45
C SER A 73 -9.77 -3.63 6.37
N LEU A 74 -8.62 -3.32 6.97
CA LEU A 74 -7.48 -4.22 7.12
C LEU A 74 -7.47 -4.87 8.50
N ASP A 75 -6.88 -6.06 8.58
CA ASP A 75 -6.60 -6.72 9.86
C ASP A 75 -5.37 -6.05 10.52
N SER A 76 -5.59 -5.31 11.61
CA SER A 76 -4.51 -4.64 12.34
C SER A 76 -3.50 -5.63 12.93
N ASP A 77 -3.91 -6.86 13.29
CA ASP A 77 -2.99 -7.89 13.77
C ASP A 77 -2.02 -8.31 12.66
N LEU A 78 -2.48 -8.40 11.40
CA LEU A 78 -1.60 -8.66 10.26
C LEU A 78 -0.57 -7.54 10.08
N VAL A 79 -1.00 -6.29 10.14
CA VAL A 79 -0.12 -5.13 10.00
C VAL A 79 0.94 -5.09 11.09
N VAL A 80 0.54 -5.34 12.35
CA VAL A 80 1.47 -5.38 13.48
C VAL A 80 2.38 -6.60 13.41
N ALA A 81 1.90 -7.77 12.98
CA ALA A 81 2.74 -8.95 12.77
C ALA A 81 3.85 -8.72 11.74
N ILE A 82 3.57 -7.98 10.67
CA ILE A 82 4.56 -7.55 9.68
C ILE A 82 5.54 -6.58 10.32
N LEU A 83 5.05 -5.54 11.01
CA LEU A 83 5.89 -4.55 11.70
C LEU A 83 6.89 -5.22 12.68
N MET A 84 6.45 -6.21 13.44
CA MET A 84 7.31 -6.97 14.37
C MET A 84 8.45 -7.73 13.66
N VAL A 85 8.31 -8.06 12.37
CA VAL A 85 9.39 -8.70 11.59
C VAL A 85 10.29 -7.67 10.94
N GLU A 86 9.72 -6.58 10.42
CA GLU A 86 10.48 -5.51 9.78
C GLU A 86 11.34 -4.73 10.77
N ASN A 87 10.78 -4.46 11.95
CA ASN A 87 11.41 -3.60 12.95
C ASN A 87 10.99 -4.03 14.36
N PRO A 88 11.60 -5.09 14.91
CA PRO A 88 11.21 -5.65 16.20
C PRO A 88 11.42 -4.70 17.39
N GLU A 89 12.23 -3.66 17.22
CA GLU A 89 12.47 -2.63 18.23
C GLU A 89 11.53 -1.43 18.11
N PHE A 90 10.67 -1.40 17.10
CA PHE A 90 9.76 -0.29 16.76
C PHE A 90 10.46 1.07 16.66
N ASN A 91 11.74 1.05 16.25
CA ASN A 91 12.55 2.24 16.10
C ASN A 91 12.10 3.06 14.89
N LYS A 92 11.60 4.28 15.14
CA LYS A 92 11.09 5.20 14.11
C LYS A 92 12.17 5.65 13.12
N ASP A 93 13.43 5.66 13.55
CA ASP A 93 14.60 6.13 12.80
C ASP A 93 15.47 4.98 12.27
N ALA A 94 14.94 3.76 12.24
CA ALA A 94 15.68 2.59 11.78
C ALA A 94 16.10 2.74 10.31
N VAL A 95 17.36 2.38 10.02
CA VAL A 95 17.92 2.34 8.65
C VAL A 95 18.67 1.04 8.46
N HIS A 96 18.27 0.27 7.47
CA HIS A 96 18.98 -0.93 7.04
C HIS A 96 19.57 -0.71 5.65
N ARG A 97 20.88 -1.06 5.49
CA ARG A 97 21.57 -0.97 4.19
C ARG A 97 21.63 -2.34 3.55
N ASN A 98 21.03 -2.45 2.37
CA ASN A 98 21.00 -3.68 1.60
C ASN A 98 22.28 -3.87 0.77
N GLU A 99 22.66 -5.11 0.48
CA GLU A 99 23.83 -5.44 -0.34
C GLU A 99 23.76 -4.86 -1.76
N ASN A 100 22.56 -4.66 -2.31
CA ASN A 100 22.32 -4.07 -3.62
C ASN A 100 22.43 -2.53 -3.63
N GLY A 101 22.79 -1.91 -2.50
CA GLY A 101 22.97 -0.49 -2.33
C GLY A 101 21.69 0.31 -2.16
N THR A 102 20.53 -0.35 -1.95
CA THR A 102 19.30 0.31 -1.49
C THR A 102 19.29 0.42 0.02
N ILE A 103 18.42 1.25 0.56
CA ILE A 103 18.19 1.36 2.00
C ILE A 103 16.70 1.14 2.32
N ASP A 104 16.47 0.47 3.45
CA ASP A 104 15.14 0.36 4.03
C ASP A 104 15.08 1.30 5.23
N VAL A 105 14.03 2.11 5.32
CA VAL A 105 13.97 3.22 6.29
C VAL A 105 12.67 3.23 7.09
N GLY A 106 12.81 3.72 8.31
CA GLY A 106 11.71 4.07 9.20
C GLY A 106 11.02 2.88 9.83
N LEU A 107 9.84 3.13 10.36
CA LEU A 107 9.08 2.20 11.20
C LEU A 107 8.80 0.86 10.49
N PHE A 108 8.37 0.90 9.23
CA PHE A 108 8.02 -0.27 8.41
C PHE A 108 9.12 -0.67 7.41
N GLN A 109 10.34 -0.18 7.56
CA GLN A 109 11.50 -0.51 6.72
C GLN A 109 11.19 -0.41 5.21
N LEU A 110 10.65 0.76 4.80
CA LEU A 110 10.28 1.00 3.41
C LEU A 110 11.53 1.19 2.54
N ASN A 111 11.60 0.44 1.44
CA ASN A 111 12.74 0.53 0.52
C ASN A 111 12.72 1.86 -0.25
N ASP A 112 13.85 2.58 -0.24
CA ASP A 112 14.01 3.93 -0.81
C ASP A 112 13.78 3.98 -2.33
N ARG A 113 14.14 2.94 -3.07
CA ARG A 113 14.04 2.90 -4.54
C ARG A 113 12.73 2.34 -5.05
N TYR A 114 12.07 1.50 -4.26
CA TYR A 114 10.87 0.79 -4.72
C TYR A 114 9.61 1.39 -4.11
N LEU A 115 9.34 1.06 -2.87
CA LEU A 115 8.05 1.40 -2.28
C LEU A 115 7.91 2.89 -2.03
N TRP A 116 8.94 3.52 -1.41
CA TRP A 116 8.93 4.94 -1.11
C TRP A 116 8.78 5.79 -2.39
N THR A 117 9.60 5.54 -3.40
CA THR A 117 9.56 6.30 -4.67
C THR A 117 8.22 6.13 -5.38
N THR A 118 7.69 4.90 -5.42
CA THR A 118 6.39 4.62 -6.08
C THR A 118 5.25 5.41 -5.44
N PHE A 119 5.22 5.51 -4.11
CA PHE A 119 4.18 6.27 -3.41
C PHE A 119 4.42 7.78 -3.48
N LYS A 120 5.66 8.24 -3.40
CA LYS A 120 5.99 9.65 -3.54
C LYS A 120 5.48 10.25 -4.86
N ASP A 121 5.56 9.48 -5.94
CA ASP A 121 5.13 9.90 -7.28
C ASP A 121 3.64 9.57 -7.55
N SER A 122 2.94 8.98 -6.58
CA SER A 122 1.54 8.64 -6.74
C SER A 122 0.63 9.85 -6.49
N TYR A 123 -0.56 9.84 -7.14
CA TYR A 123 -1.58 10.89 -7.00
C TYR A 123 -2.11 11.10 -5.57
N TRP A 124 -1.80 10.21 -4.65
CA TRP A 124 -2.26 10.23 -3.25
C TRP A 124 -1.58 11.34 -2.45
N PHE A 125 -0.43 11.82 -2.93
CA PHE A 125 0.43 12.74 -2.21
C PHE A 125 0.70 14.05 -2.95
N ASP A 126 -0.11 14.41 -3.94
CA ASP A 126 -0.02 15.71 -4.61
C ASP A 126 0.00 16.85 -3.57
N ASN A 127 1.14 17.52 -3.42
CA ASN A 127 1.42 18.65 -2.54
C ASN A 127 1.79 18.32 -1.07
N VAL A 128 2.05 17.07 -0.70
CA VAL A 128 2.61 16.71 0.60
C VAL A 128 4.09 16.34 0.43
N GLU A 129 4.98 17.06 1.10
CA GLU A 129 6.37 16.66 1.20
C GLU A 129 6.47 15.46 2.16
N LEU A 130 6.74 14.28 1.60
CA LEU A 130 6.83 13.06 2.38
C LEU A 130 8.24 12.91 2.96
N ASP A 131 8.31 12.63 4.25
CA ASP A 131 9.52 12.32 4.98
C ASP A 131 9.51 10.83 5.39
N PRO A 132 10.48 10.01 4.92
CA PRO A 132 10.56 8.59 5.27
C PRO A 132 10.79 8.34 6.77
N PHE A 133 11.35 9.30 7.49
CA PHE A 133 11.57 9.24 8.92
C PHE A 133 10.41 9.80 9.74
N ASN A 134 9.44 10.45 9.11
CA ASN A 134 8.17 10.69 9.77
C ASN A 134 7.42 9.36 9.88
N TRP A 135 7.31 8.81 11.09
CA TRP A 135 6.74 7.50 11.32
C TRP A 135 5.27 7.38 10.86
N LYS A 136 4.49 8.49 10.90
CA LYS A 136 3.11 8.49 10.38
C LYS A 136 3.09 8.35 8.86
N HIS A 137 3.97 9.08 8.14
CA HIS A 137 4.11 8.94 6.69
C HIS A 137 4.56 7.53 6.29
N ASN A 138 5.52 6.99 7.04
CA ASN A 138 6.05 5.65 6.83
C ASN A 138 4.97 4.58 7.05
N ALA A 139 4.24 4.62 8.18
CA ALA A 139 3.14 3.72 8.48
C ALA A 139 1.99 3.85 7.45
N TYR A 140 1.63 5.08 7.07
CA TYR A 140 0.60 5.33 6.07
C TYR A 140 0.90 4.63 4.75
N ILE A 141 2.12 4.79 4.23
CA ILE A 141 2.54 4.16 2.97
C ILE A 141 2.52 2.63 3.08
N ALA A 142 3.06 2.08 4.17
CA ALA A 142 3.10 0.64 4.40
C ALA A 142 1.70 0.02 4.43
N ILE A 143 0.79 0.63 5.18
CA ILE A 143 -0.58 0.12 5.38
C ILE A 143 -1.40 0.24 4.09
N HIS A 144 -1.30 1.35 3.36
CA HIS A 144 -1.93 1.47 2.05
C HIS A 144 -1.35 0.51 1.02
N HIS A 145 -0.04 0.22 1.07
CA HIS A 145 0.54 -0.81 0.23
C HIS A 145 -0.05 -2.19 0.53
N LEU A 146 -0.19 -2.54 1.80
CA LEU A 146 -0.85 -3.79 2.22
C LEU A 146 -2.31 -3.87 1.74
N GLU A 147 -3.05 -2.77 1.84
CA GLU A 147 -4.41 -2.68 1.31
C GLU A 147 -4.44 -2.96 -0.20
N GLN A 148 -3.54 -2.37 -0.97
CA GLN A 148 -3.45 -2.62 -2.41
C GLN A 148 -3.09 -4.08 -2.72
N LEU A 149 -2.17 -4.69 -1.97
CA LEU A 149 -1.82 -6.10 -2.11
C LEU A 149 -3.04 -6.99 -1.81
N GLN A 150 -3.76 -6.73 -0.73
CA GLN A 150 -4.97 -7.48 -0.34
C GLN A 150 -6.07 -7.37 -1.39
N LYS A 151 -6.28 -6.21 -1.99
CA LYS A 151 -7.24 -6.02 -3.08
C LYS A 151 -6.90 -6.86 -4.31
N ARG A 152 -5.62 -7.09 -4.58
CA ARG A 152 -5.15 -7.80 -5.78
C ARG A 152 -5.02 -9.31 -5.58
N LEU A 153 -4.53 -9.77 -4.43
CA LEU A 153 -4.15 -11.17 -4.21
C LEU A 153 -5.24 -11.99 -3.51
N LYS A 154 -6.09 -11.38 -2.69
CA LYS A 154 -7.20 -12.04 -1.97
C LYS A 154 -6.80 -13.09 -0.94
N VAL A 155 -5.61 -13.66 -0.99
CA VAL A 155 -5.08 -14.69 -0.09
C VAL A 155 -4.05 -14.06 0.83
N THR A 156 -4.25 -14.16 2.15
CA THR A 156 -3.40 -13.52 3.16
C THR A 156 -1.94 -13.95 3.06
N ASP A 157 -1.67 -15.23 2.83
CA ASP A 157 -0.32 -15.76 2.71
C ASP A 157 0.43 -15.10 1.53
N ASP A 158 -0.25 -14.94 0.41
CA ASP A 158 0.29 -14.27 -0.78
C ASP A 158 0.54 -12.78 -0.51
N VAL A 159 -0.33 -12.11 0.27
CA VAL A 159 -0.15 -10.71 0.69
C VAL A 159 1.12 -10.56 1.53
N ILE A 160 1.32 -11.44 2.52
CA ILE A 160 2.52 -11.43 3.37
C ILE A 160 3.78 -11.63 2.53
N MET A 161 3.79 -12.62 1.64
CA MET A 161 4.93 -12.88 0.77
C MET A 161 5.17 -11.73 -0.20
N ALA A 162 4.11 -11.15 -0.78
CA ALA A 162 4.22 -10.05 -1.73
C ALA A 162 4.73 -8.75 -1.10
N TYR A 163 4.45 -8.52 0.18
CA TYR A 163 5.03 -7.38 0.91
C TYR A 163 6.55 -7.44 0.90
N ASN A 164 7.14 -8.62 1.12
CA ASN A 164 8.59 -8.82 1.18
C ASN A 164 9.26 -8.91 -0.21
N CYS A 165 8.73 -9.73 -1.14
CA CYS A 165 9.41 -9.98 -2.42
C CYS A 165 8.74 -9.33 -3.65
N GLY A 166 7.67 -8.57 -3.42
CA GLY A 166 6.89 -7.94 -4.48
C GLY A 166 5.86 -8.86 -5.12
N ILE A 167 4.75 -8.28 -5.53
CA ILE A 167 3.60 -8.99 -6.10
C ILE A 167 3.96 -9.80 -7.37
N GLY A 168 4.91 -9.30 -8.18
CA GLY A 168 5.32 -9.98 -9.40
C GLY A 168 5.98 -11.35 -9.13
N ALA A 169 6.78 -11.46 -8.07
CA ALA A 169 7.39 -12.73 -7.68
C ALA A 169 6.34 -13.75 -7.26
N VAL A 170 5.35 -13.33 -6.48
CA VAL A 170 4.25 -14.19 -6.03
C VAL A 170 3.39 -14.67 -7.20
N MET A 171 2.93 -13.74 -8.05
CA MET A 171 2.07 -14.08 -9.20
C MET A 171 2.76 -15.00 -10.22
N ASN A 172 4.08 -14.92 -10.35
CA ASN A 172 4.86 -15.77 -11.24
C ASN A 172 5.34 -17.08 -10.58
N GLY A 173 5.02 -17.32 -9.32
CA GLY A 173 5.47 -18.49 -8.56
C GLY A 173 6.97 -18.50 -8.22
N ASN A 174 7.65 -17.35 -8.35
CA ASN A 174 9.10 -17.21 -8.14
C ASN A 174 9.42 -16.65 -6.76
N VAL A 175 8.79 -17.18 -5.70
CA VAL A 175 8.98 -16.72 -4.32
C VAL A 175 10.32 -17.18 -3.78
N PRO A 176 11.23 -16.25 -3.36
CA PRO A 176 12.53 -16.59 -2.80
C PRO A 176 12.44 -17.41 -1.51
N ALA A 177 13.45 -18.23 -1.23
CA ALA A 177 13.51 -19.00 0.01
C ALA A 177 13.51 -18.08 1.26
N ALA A 178 14.19 -16.94 1.19
CA ALA A 178 14.20 -15.94 2.25
C ALA A 178 12.80 -15.41 2.56
N THR A 179 11.97 -15.18 1.54
CA THR A 179 10.58 -14.74 1.71
C THR A 179 9.71 -15.80 2.38
N LYS A 180 9.98 -17.09 2.15
CA LYS A 180 9.28 -18.17 2.88
C LYS A 180 9.62 -18.16 4.37
N VAL A 181 10.87 -17.86 4.72
CA VAL A 181 11.28 -17.67 6.13
C VAL A 181 10.62 -16.44 6.74
N TYR A 182 10.57 -15.33 5.98
CA TYR A 182 9.84 -14.12 6.36
C TYR A 182 8.37 -14.42 6.66
N PHE A 183 7.70 -15.10 5.73
CA PHE A 183 6.30 -15.53 5.89
C PHE A 183 6.09 -16.32 7.19
N CYS A 184 6.95 -17.30 7.49
CA CYS A 184 6.83 -18.07 8.73
C CYS A 184 6.95 -17.17 9.98
N LYS A 185 7.84 -16.18 9.97
CA LYS A 185 7.98 -15.24 11.10
C LYS A 185 6.72 -14.39 11.28
N VAL A 186 6.21 -13.82 10.19
CA VAL A 186 4.97 -13.01 10.23
C VAL A 186 3.80 -13.83 10.71
N ASN A 187 3.63 -15.05 10.18
CA ASN A 187 2.54 -15.92 10.57
C ASN A 187 2.59 -16.33 12.05
N ASN A 188 3.79 -16.62 12.58
CA ASN A 188 3.97 -16.89 14.01
C ASN A 188 3.55 -15.68 14.87
N ASN A 189 3.97 -14.46 14.49
CA ASN A 189 3.58 -13.24 15.20
C ASN A 189 2.04 -13.03 15.12
N LEU A 190 1.45 -13.28 13.96
CA LEU A 190 0.01 -13.14 13.77
C LEU A 190 -0.77 -14.13 14.65
N MET A 191 -0.30 -15.37 14.76
CA MET A 191 -0.89 -16.38 15.65
C MET A 191 -0.79 -15.99 17.12
N LEU A 192 0.36 -15.42 17.54
CA LEU A 192 0.55 -14.89 18.90
C LEU A 192 -0.42 -13.74 19.21
N LEU A 193 -0.57 -12.80 18.29
CA LEU A 193 -1.47 -11.63 18.45
C LEU A 193 -2.94 -12.07 18.54
N LYS A 194 -3.33 -13.10 17.80
CA LYS A 194 -4.70 -13.66 17.82
C LYS A 194 -4.97 -14.61 18.98
N GLY A 195 -3.97 -14.88 19.82
CA GLY A 195 -4.12 -15.84 20.94
C GLY A 195 -4.38 -17.27 20.50
N THR A 196 -3.91 -17.67 19.32
CA THR A 196 -4.12 -18.99 18.74
C THR A 196 -2.97 -19.96 19.01
N VAL A 197 -1.97 -19.54 19.78
CA VAL A 197 -0.84 -20.36 20.25
C VAL A 197 -1.01 -20.56 21.76
N GLU A 198 -1.18 -21.82 22.19
CA GLU A 198 -1.10 -22.24 23.60
C GLU A 198 0.38 -22.39 24.04
#